data_056cd6ede5969c6e5f729207660ab1e1
#
_entry.id   056cd6ede5969c6e5f729207660ab1e1
#
_cell.length_a   1.000
_cell.length_b   1.000
_cell.length_c   1.000
_cell.angle_alpha   90.00
_cell.angle_beta   90.00
_cell.angle_gamma   90.00
#
_symmetry.space_group_name_H-M   'P 1'
#
loop_
_entity.id
_entity.type
_entity.pdbx_description
1 polymer ?
#
loop_
_entity_poly.entity_id
_entity_poly.type
_entity_poly.pdbx_seq_one_letter_code
_entity_poly.pdbx_strand_id
1 'polypeptide(L)'
;MRAVLSHVRFGTSSWAYEGWQGLIYQRTYPKNRFSQNTLAEYAGYAVNGAPLFSTVGIDHSFYRPASTKQLAHYAEQVPEHFRFCSKVWEEITIPAYANLPRYGAKAGKPNPRFLDTGAFRELVLAPAQEGLGTKLGPFILEFQRWGME
;
A
#
# COMPACT_ATOMS: atom_id res chain seq x y z
N MET A 1 -1.61 27.13 15.30
CA MET A 1 -0.77 25.97 14.99
C MET A 1 -1.48 24.61 15.10
N ARG A 2 -2.46 24.40 16.00
CA ARG A 2 -3.24 23.14 16.08
C ARG A 2 -4.13 22.82 14.86
N ALA A 3 -4.67 23.80 14.16
CA ALA A 3 -5.61 23.58 13.04
C ALA A 3 -4.94 23.00 11.77
N VAL A 4 -3.67 23.30 11.53
CA VAL A 4 -2.93 22.78 10.34
C VAL A 4 -2.59 21.31 10.51
N LEU A 5 -2.35 20.83 11.72
CA LEU A 5 -1.97 19.44 12.01
C LEU A 5 -3.15 18.46 11.93
N SER A 6 -4.41 18.96 12.00
CA SER A 6 -5.60 18.09 11.91
C SER A 6 -5.77 17.43 10.55
N HIS A 7 -5.16 17.97 9.50
CA HIS A 7 -5.19 17.43 8.14
C HIS A 7 -3.95 16.58 7.77
N VAL A 8 -2.92 16.59 8.62
CA VAL A 8 -1.71 15.82 8.42
C VAL A 8 -1.89 14.40 8.97
N ARG A 9 -1.61 13.40 8.14
CA ARG A 9 -1.58 11.99 8.54
C ARG A 9 -0.14 11.50 8.55
N PHE A 10 0.23 10.84 9.62
CA PHE A 10 1.57 10.30 9.79
C PHE A 10 1.53 8.77 9.67
N GLY A 11 2.46 8.21 8.92
CA GLY A 11 2.57 6.77 8.70
C GLY A 11 3.81 6.39 7.89
N THR A 12 3.93 5.11 7.58
CA THR A 12 5.07 4.53 6.86
C THR A 12 4.63 3.95 5.52
N SER A 13 5.59 3.65 4.64
CA SER A 13 5.31 3.05 3.33
C SER A 13 4.76 1.61 3.42
N SER A 14 5.01 0.94 4.54
CA SER A 14 4.49 -0.40 4.84
C SER A 14 4.45 -0.61 6.35
N TRP A 15 3.60 -1.52 6.81
CA TRP A 15 3.60 -1.99 8.20
C TRP A 15 4.29 -3.35 8.35
N ALA A 16 4.59 -4.03 7.25
CA ALA A 16 5.08 -5.41 7.25
C ALA A 16 6.61 -5.49 7.40
N TYR A 17 7.16 -4.85 8.42
CA TYR A 17 8.59 -4.86 8.68
C TYR A 17 8.93 -5.61 9.98
N GLU A 18 9.47 -6.82 9.85
CA GLU A 18 9.81 -7.68 10.99
C GLU A 18 10.83 -7.05 11.96
N GLY A 19 11.69 -6.14 11.47
CA GLY A 19 12.68 -5.42 12.27
C GLY A 19 12.09 -4.50 13.34
N TRP A 20 10.77 -4.26 13.34
CA TRP A 20 10.07 -3.52 14.38
C TRP A 20 9.58 -4.40 15.54
N GLN A 21 9.93 -5.68 15.54
CA GLN A 21 9.67 -6.56 16.69
C GLN A 21 10.39 -6.02 17.95
N GLY A 22 9.66 -5.87 19.04
CA GLY A 22 10.15 -5.25 20.28
C GLY A 22 10.12 -3.71 20.30
N LEU A 23 9.84 -3.06 19.15
CA LEU A 23 9.65 -1.60 19.05
C LEU A 23 8.18 -1.25 18.92
N ILE A 24 7.58 -1.56 17.79
CA ILE A 24 6.16 -1.35 17.48
C ILE A 24 5.36 -2.60 17.81
N TYR A 25 5.86 -3.77 17.42
CA TYR A 25 5.20 -5.05 17.62
C TYR A 25 5.68 -5.73 18.90
N GLN A 26 4.79 -5.85 19.88
CA GLN A 26 5.09 -6.50 21.15
C GLN A 26 4.77 -8.01 21.11
N ARG A 27 3.86 -8.42 20.21
CA ARG A 27 3.49 -9.83 20.03
C ARG A 27 4.41 -10.47 19.00
N THR A 28 4.65 -11.78 19.16
CA THR A 28 5.35 -12.58 18.15
C THR A 28 4.37 -13.04 17.07
N TYR A 29 4.73 -12.83 15.82
CA TYR A 29 3.91 -13.19 14.67
C TYR A 29 4.63 -14.20 13.75
N PRO A 30 3.94 -15.22 13.21
CA PRO A 30 4.50 -16.09 12.21
C PRO A 30 4.88 -15.29 10.95
N LYS A 31 6.08 -15.51 10.43
CA LYS A 31 6.59 -14.75 9.25
C LYS A 31 5.67 -14.80 8.04
N ASN A 32 5.09 -15.96 7.74
CA ASN A 32 4.18 -16.16 6.62
C ASN A 32 2.81 -15.46 6.76
N ARG A 33 2.49 -14.94 7.95
CA ARG A 33 1.26 -14.19 8.24
C ARG A 33 1.54 -12.82 8.85
N PHE A 34 2.77 -12.39 8.82
CA PHE A 34 3.18 -11.16 9.48
C PHE A 34 2.36 -9.95 9.01
N SER A 35 2.33 -9.67 7.73
CA SER A 35 1.58 -8.55 7.16
C SER A 35 0.06 -8.64 7.37
N GLN A 36 -0.48 -9.85 7.55
CA GLN A 36 -1.91 -10.04 7.75
C GLN A 36 -2.36 -9.73 9.19
N ASN A 37 -1.45 -9.91 10.17
CA ASN A 37 -1.80 -9.90 11.59
C ASN A 37 -1.25 -8.70 12.37
N THR A 38 -0.29 -7.96 11.81
CA THR A 38 0.41 -6.89 12.55
C THR A 38 -0.23 -5.51 12.38
N LEU A 39 -1.14 -5.34 11.43
CA LEU A 39 -1.70 -4.03 11.08
C LEU A 39 -2.50 -3.39 12.24
N ALA A 40 -3.24 -4.19 12.99
CA ALA A 40 -3.96 -3.69 14.17
C ALA A 40 -3.02 -3.14 15.24
N GLU A 41 -1.90 -3.81 15.48
CA GLU A 41 -0.89 -3.35 16.45
C GLU A 41 -0.16 -2.11 15.94
N TYR A 42 0.14 -2.05 14.64
CA TYR A 42 0.69 -0.85 14.00
C TYR A 42 -0.24 0.36 14.18
N ALA A 43 -1.52 0.21 13.84
CA ALA A 43 -2.50 1.30 13.95
C ALA A 43 -2.78 1.71 15.40
N GLY A 44 -2.62 0.78 16.34
CA GLY A 44 -2.76 1.01 17.78
C GLY A 44 -1.50 1.52 18.48
N TYR A 45 -0.37 1.59 17.77
CA TYR A 45 0.89 2.04 18.40
C TYR A 45 0.78 3.51 18.84
N ALA A 46 1.03 3.75 20.14
CA ALA A 46 0.84 5.04 20.77
C ALA A 46 2.13 5.56 21.40
N VAL A 47 2.32 6.87 21.31
CA VAL A 47 3.40 7.59 21.98
C VAL A 47 2.75 8.62 22.91
N ASN A 48 3.11 8.59 24.19
CA ASN A 48 2.51 9.44 25.22
C ASN A 48 0.97 9.36 25.28
N GLY A 49 0.42 8.15 25.06
CA GLY A 49 -1.02 7.89 25.09
C GLY A 49 -1.81 8.31 23.85
N ALA A 50 -1.15 8.83 22.82
CA ALA A 50 -1.80 9.20 21.55
C ALA A 50 -1.33 8.27 20.41
N PRO A 51 -2.24 7.75 19.55
CA PRO A 51 -1.85 6.97 18.39
C PRO A 51 -0.88 7.75 17.50
N LEU A 52 0.25 7.12 17.16
CA LEU A 52 1.27 7.75 16.31
C LEU A 52 0.87 7.71 14.84
N PHE A 53 0.34 6.57 14.38
CA PHE A 53 0.05 6.35 12.98
C PHE A 53 -1.43 6.51 12.69
N SER A 54 -1.75 7.26 11.65
CA SER A 54 -3.12 7.46 11.15
C SER A 54 -3.26 7.10 9.66
N THR A 55 -2.17 6.63 9.05
CA THR A 55 -2.11 6.17 7.66
C THR A 55 -1.00 5.13 7.50
N VAL A 56 -1.07 4.38 6.40
CA VAL A 56 0.01 3.48 5.98
C VAL A 56 -0.08 3.22 4.47
N GLY A 57 1.06 2.92 3.86
CA GLY A 57 1.14 2.49 2.47
C GLY A 57 0.85 1.00 2.29
N ILE A 58 0.08 0.66 1.25
CA ILE A 58 -0.05 -0.71 0.75
C ILE A 58 0.97 -0.87 -0.38
N ASP A 59 2.21 -1.15 0.00
CA ASP A 59 3.36 -1.18 -0.93
C ASP A 59 3.32 -2.39 -1.88
N HIS A 60 2.87 -3.54 -1.39
CA HIS A 60 2.81 -4.76 -2.20
C HIS A 60 1.84 -4.69 -3.39
N SER A 61 0.88 -3.74 -3.37
CA SER A 61 -0.04 -3.51 -4.49
C SER A 61 0.67 -3.03 -5.75
N PHE A 62 1.89 -2.50 -5.63
CA PHE A 62 2.74 -2.15 -6.76
C PHE A 62 3.07 -3.37 -7.64
N TYR A 63 3.37 -4.51 -7.04
CA TYR A 63 3.78 -5.71 -7.77
C TYR A 63 2.61 -6.55 -8.27
N ARG A 64 1.49 -6.50 -7.57
CA ARG A 64 0.27 -7.24 -7.90
C ARG A 64 -0.95 -6.57 -7.29
N PRO A 65 -2.02 -6.38 -8.07
CA PRO A 65 -3.27 -5.82 -7.55
C PRO A 65 -3.75 -6.58 -6.31
N ALA A 66 -4.13 -5.85 -5.29
CA ALA A 66 -4.73 -6.42 -4.09
C ALA A 66 -6.21 -6.74 -4.35
N SER A 67 -6.68 -7.90 -3.88
CA SER A 67 -8.09 -8.25 -4.00
C SER A 67 -8.97 -7.48 -3.02
N THR A 68 -10.25 -7.29 -3.36
CA THR A 68 -11.27 -6.73 -2.48
C THR A 68 -11.25 -7.38 -1.09
N LYS A 69 -11.21 -8.71 -1.03
CA LYS A 69 -11.18 -9.47 0.23
C LYS A 69 -9.95 -9.13 1.09
N GLN A 70 -8.78 -9.01 0.46
CA GLN A 70 -7.55 -8.66 1.17
C GLN A 70 -7.63 -7.24 1.72
N LEU A 71 -8.14 -6.29 0.93
CA LEU A 71 -8.28 -4.90 1.33
C LEU A 71 -9.35 -4.71 2.42
N ALA A 72 -10.46 -5.42 2.35
CA ALA A 72 -11.47 -5.46 3.41
C ALA A 72 -10.88 -5.97 4.72
N HIS A 73 -10.10 -7.04 4.67
CA HIS A 73 -9.40 -7.56 5.85
C HIS A 73 -8.43 -6.54 6.47
N TYR A 74 -7.77 -5.70 5.65
CA TYR A 74 -6.95 -4.59 6.18
C TYR A 74 -7.83 -3.50 6.82
N ALA A 75 -8.92 -3.15 6.18
CA ALA A 75 -9.83 -2.12 6.69
C ALA A 75 -10.45 -2.51 8.05
N GLU A 76 -10.74 -3.78 8.28
CA GLU A 76 -11.28 -4.30 9.56
C GLU A 76 -10.31 -4.15 10.73
N GLN A 77 -9.00 -4.10 10.48
CA GLN A 77 -7.97 -4.08 11.52
C GLN A 77 -7.65 -2.68 12.05
N VAL A 78 -8.13 -1.63 11.42
CA VAL A 78 -7.77 -0.24 11.75
C VAL A 78 -8.98 0.61 12.12
N PRO A 79 -8.81 1.65 12.95
CA PRO A 79 -9.92 2.51 13.34
C PRO A 79 -10.49 3.29 12.15
N GLU A 80 -11.73 3.82 12.29
CA GLU A 80 -12.47 4.47 11.21
C GLU A 80 -11.76 5.71 10.63
N HIS A 81 -11.03 6.44 11.43
CA HIS A 81 -10.28 7.62 10.96
C HIS A 81 -9.00 7.27 10.18
N PHE A 82 -8.58 6.01 10.17
CA PHE A 82 -7.36 5.57 9.49
C PHE A 82 -7.53 5.61 7.97
N ARG A 83 -6.46 5.89 7.23
CA ARG A 83 -6.48 5.93 5.75
C ARG A 83 -5.32 5.13 5.18
N PHE A 84 -5.57 4.49 4.05
CA PHE A 84 -4.57 3.74 3.30
C PHE A 84 -4.10 4.53 2.09
N CYS A 85 -2.79 4.65 1.91
CA CYS A 85 -2.19 5.02 0.63
C CYS A 85 -1.90 3.75 -0.14
N SER A 86 -2.28 3.65 -1.41
CA SER A 86 -2.00 2.45 -2.21
C SER A 86 -1.10 2.79 -3.38
N LYS A 87 -0.02 2.04 -3.57
CA LYS A 87 0.73 2.10 -4.81
C LYS A 87 -0.10 1.49 -5.94
N VAL A 88 -0.17 2.17 -7.06
CA VAL A 88 -0.80 1.64 -8.26
C VAL A 88 0.07 0.51 -8.82
N TRP A 89 -0.58 -0.53 -9.29
CA TRP A 89 0.08 -1.67 -9.92
C TRP A 89 1.04 -1.23 -11.02
N GLU A 90 2.27 -1.71 -10.99
CA GLU A 90 3.35 -1.24 -11.88
C GLU A 90 3.02 -1.39 -13.37
N GLU A 91 2.24 -2.39 -13.77
CA GLU A 91 1.83 -2.53 -15.17
C GLU A 91 0.98 -1.36 -15.69
N ILE A 92 0.44 -0.51 -14.82
CA ILE A 92 -0.24 0.73 -15.25
C ILE A 92 0.76 1.86 -15.49
N THR A 93 1.91 1.86 -14.78
CA THR A 93 2.82 3.02 -14.72
C THR A 93 4.14 2.83 -15.45
N ILE A 94 4.51 1.58 -15.81
CA ILE A 94 5.76 1.33 -16.54
C ILE A 94 5.50 1.20 -18.06
N PRO A 95 6.21 1.95 -18.92
CA PRO A 95 6.05 1.86 -20.38
C PRO A 95 6.67 0.59 -20.96
N ALA A 96 7.68 0.04 -20.29
CA ALA A 96 8.36 -1.20 -20.70
C ALA A 96 8.86 -1.95 -19.48
N TYR A 97 8.99 -3.26 -19.61
CA TYR A 97 9.54 -4.13 -18.56
C TYR A 97 11.07 -4.01 -18.56
N ALA A 98 11.64 -3.63 -17.45
CA ALA A 98 13.11 -3.60 -17.29
C ALA A 98 13.71 -5.01 -17.45
N ASN A 99 15.00 -5.07 -17.79
CA ASN A 99 15.73 -6.35 -17.89
C ASN A 99 16.04 -6.94 -16.51
N LEU A 100 14.98 -7.33 -15.79
CA LEU A 100 15.06 -7.92 -14.47
C LEU A 100 14.48 -9.32 -14.47
N PRO A 101 15.07 -10.27 -13.74
CA PRO A 101 14.61 -11.67 -13.67
C PRO A 101 13.12 -11.82 -13.31
N ARG A 102 12.58 -10.92 -12.49
CA ARG A 102 11.17 -10.95 -12.07
C ARG A 102 10.16 -10.84 -13.22
N TYR A 103 10.56 -10.26 -14.35
CA TYR A 103 9.69 -10.13 -15.52
C TYR A 103 9.74 -11.34 -16.47
N GLY A 104 10.71 -12.24 -16.28
CA GLY A 104 10.83 -13.45 -17.10
C GLY A 104 10.80 -13.13 -18.59
N ALA A 105 9.90 -13.78 -19.35
CA ALA A 105 9.75 -13.59 -20.80
C ALA A 105 9.28 -12.17 -21.23
N LYS A 106 8.81 -11.34 -20.31
CA LYS A 106 8.42 -9.94 -20.59
C LYS A 106 9.62 -8.99 -20.54
N ALA A 107 10.75 -9.37 -19.91
CA ALA A 107 11.90 -8.49 -19.71
C ALA A 107 12.35 -7.86 -21.04
N GLY A 108 12.62 -6.56 -21.03
CA GLY A 108 13.01 -5.76 -22.18
C GLY A 108 11.91 -5.46 -23.21
N LYS A 109 10.68 -5.93 -23.00
CA LYS A 109 9.57 -5.71 -23.95
C LYS A 109 8.70 -4.51 -23.55
N PRO A 110 8.06 -3.84 -24.52
CA PRO A 110 7.04 -2.85 -24.24
C PRO A 110 5.90 -3.43 -23.41
N ASN A 111 5.33 -2.62 -22.52
CA ASN A 111 4.20 -3.01 -21.71
C ASN A 111 2.88 -2.56 -22.39
N PRO A 112 2.03 -3.48 -22.85
CA PRO A 112 0.78 -3.13 -23.49
C PRO A 112 -0.29 -2.56 -22.56
N ARG A 113 -0.08 -2.65 -21.22
CA ARG A 113 -0.98 -2.11 -20.21
C ARG A 113 -0.59 -0.72 -19.70
N PHE A 114 0.45 -0.12 -20.28
CA PHE A 114 0.88 1.22 -19.89
C PHE A 114 -0.26 2.23 -20.08
N LEU A 115 -0.65 2.91 -19.00
CA LEU A 115 -1.77 3.85 -18.94
C LEU A 115 -3.13 3.25 -19.35
N ASP A 116 -3.30 1.93 -19.23
CA ASP A 116 -4.58 1.26 -19.45
C ASP A 116 -5.58 1.64 -18.36
N THR A 117 -6.49 2.56 -18.69
CA THR A 117 -7.51 3.07 -17.77
C THR A 117 -8.57 2.02 -17.42
N GLY A 118 -8.85 1.08 -18.32
CA GLY A 118 -9.75 -0.04 -18.08
C GLY A 118 -9.17 -0.97 -17.02
N ALA A 119 -7.94 -1.42 -17.21
CA ALA A 119 -7.23 -2.23 -16.24
C ALA A 119 -7.06 -1.52 -14.87
N PHE A 120 -6.77 -0.21 -14.86
CA PHE A 120 -6.73 0.56 -13.61
C PHE A 120 -8.07 0.54 -12.88
N ARG A 121 -9.17 0.80 -13.59
CA ARG A 121 -10.50 0.82 -12.96
C ARG A 121 -10.91 -0.53 -12.42
N GLU A 122 -10.71 -1.60 -13.17
CA GLU A 122 -11.19 -2.93 -12.81
C GLU A 122 -10.31 -3.63 -11.78
N LEU A 123 -8.98 -3.49 -11.90
CA LEU A 123 -8.03 -4.27 -11.10
C LEU A 123 -7.45 -3.50 -9.90
N VAL A 124 -7.54 -2.17 -9.91
CA VAL A 124 -6.98 -1.33 -8.84
C VAL A 124 -8.06 -0.53 -8.13
N LEU A 125 -8.80 0.31 -8.88
CA LEU A 125 -9.73 1.27 -8.27
C LEU A 125 -10.96 0.58 -7.67
N ALA A 126 -11.65 -0.26 -8.42
CA ALA A 126 -12.88 -0.90 -7.95
C ALA A 126 -12.64 -1.80 -6.72
N PRO A 127 -11.63 -2.70 -6.70
CA PRO A 127 -11.31 -3.46 -5.51
C PRO A 127 -10.94 -2.60 -4.30
N ALA A 128 -10.24 -1.47 -4.52
CA ALA A 128 -9.87 -0.56 -3.45
C ALA A 128 -11.08 0.19 -2.87
N GLN A 129 -11.98 0.66 -3.72
CA GLN A 129 -13.22 1.31 -3.27
C GLN A 129 -14.11 0.35 -2.49
N GLU A 130 -14.29 -0.86 -2.99
CA GLU A 130 -15.12 -1.88 -2.36
C GLU A 130 -14.50 -2.40 -1.05
N GLY A 131 -13.19 -2.69 -1.05
CA GLY A 131 -12.53 -3.30 0.09
C GLY A 131 -12.15 -2.31 1.20
N LEU A 132 -11.68 -1.12 0.87
CA LEU A 132 -11.27 -0.11 1.86
C LEU A 132 -12.41 0.84 2.25
N GLY A 133 -13.40 1.04 1.40
CA GLY A 133 -14.52 1.95 1.64
C GLY A 133 -14.06 3.35 2.02
N THR A 134 -14.57 3.85 3.14
CA THR A 134 -14.22 5.18 3.70
C THR A 134 -12.74 5.32 4.09
N LYS A 135 -12.01 4.21 4.26
CA LYS A 135 -10.59 4.18 4.62
C LYS A 135 -9.66 4.27 3.42
N LEU A 136 -10.20 4.29 2.19
CA LEU A 136 -9.43 4.55 0.99
C LEU A 136 -8.87 5.98 1.03
N GLY A 137 -7.56 6.08 0.87
CA GLY A 137 -6.81 7.32 0.73
C GLY A 137 -6.25 7.49 -0.69
N PRO A 138 -5.16 8.25 -0.86
CA PRO A 138 -4.60 8.52 -2.19
C PRO A 138 -3.95 7.29 -2.82
N PHE A 139 -3.99 7.26 -4.16
CA PHE A 139 -3.15 6.38 -4.94
C PHE A 139 -1.82 7.05 -5.27
N ILE A 140 -0.74 6.28 -5.25
CA ILE A 140 0.60 6.70 -5.62
C ILE A 140 0.93 6.04 -6.96
N LEU A 141 1.04 6.85 -8.02
CA LEU A 141 1.49 6.40 -9.33
C LEU A 141 3.01 6.59 -9.40
N GLU A 142 3.72 5.50 -9.47
CA GLU A 142 5.18 5.47 -9.50
C GLU A 142 5.65 5.17 -10.93
N PHE A 143 6.02 6.23 -11.67
CA PHE A 143 6.50 6.10 -13.04
C PHE A 143 8.00 5.82 -13.06
N GLN A 144 8.42 4.99 -14.01
CA GLN A 144 9.85 4.79 -14.26
C GLN A 144 10.49 6.09 -14.71
N ARG A 145 11.78 6.26 -14.39
CA ARG A 145 12.57 7.35 -14.94
C ARG A 145 12.63 7.20 -16.46
N TRP A 146 12.11 8.18 -17.15
CA TRP A 146 12.22 8.27 -18.59
C TRP A 146 13.58 8.88 -18.91
N GLY A 147 14.32 8.26 -19.85
CA GLY A 147 15.51 8.90 -20.40
C GLY A 147 15.04 10.18 -21.11
N MET A 148 15.52 11.32 -20.63
CA MET A 148 15.46 12.54 -21.42
C MET A 148 16.67 12.46 -22.34
N GLU A 149 16.45 11.98 -23.58
CA GLU A 149 17.36 12.19 -24.69
C GLU A 149 17.15 13.59 -25.28
#